data_87991d787a203659a731e8e7ecf83d1d
#
_entry.id   87991d787a203659a731e8e7ecf83d1d
#
_cell.length_a   1.000
_cell.length_b   1.000
_cell.length_c   1.000
_cell.angle_alpha   90.00
_cell.angle_beta   90.00
_cell.angle_gamma   90.00
#
_symmetry.space_group_name_H-M   'P 1'
#
loop_
_entity.id
_entity.type
_entity.pdbx_description
1 polymer ?
#
loop_
_entity_poly.entity_id
_entity_poly.type
_entity_poly.pdbx_seq_one_letter_code
_entity_poly.pdbx_strand_id
1 'polypeptide(L)'
;MKIKANGITFNYDIAGPDSAPWLAFSNSLATNLHMWDQQAADLNNAFRILRYDQRGHGQTEAPAGRYTFDTLIADVIALMDALGIRRAHWCGVSMGCATGMGLVQKHPERFDKMVLCDNPGRSSPETRKAWEERIAIAQKGGMPALLESTMQRWFPPETLKANPPHLDKIRQMILSTPVNGYIGCSAALGDHDFRPLMPQVKHPVLYMSGEKDANNAAAMKAMQDELPGSQYLVLPGAGHISNMDQPVMFTQALRDFLAA
;
A
#
# COMPACT_ATOMS: atom_id res chain seq x y z
N MET A 1 -16.30 -9.51 -0.80
CA MET A 1 -17.30 -9.50 0.31
C MET A 1 -17.48 -8.08 0.82
N LYS A 2 -18.53 -7.79 1.60
CA LYS A 2 -18.80 -6.43 2.14
C LYS A 2 -19.01 -6.49 3.66
N ILE A 3 -18.46 -5.50 4.39
CA ILE A 3 -18.65 -5.35 5.84
C ILE A 3 -18.65 -3.88 6.23
N LYS A 4 -19.47 -3.50 7.24
CA LYS A 4 -19.45 -2.15 7.81
C LYS A 4 -18.39 -2.06 8.91
N ALA A 5 -17.49 -1.07 8.79
CA ALA A 5 -16.51 -0.74 9.81
C ALA A 5 -16.18 0.76 9.72
N ASN A 6 -15.86 1.40 10.84
CA ASN A 6 -15.50 2.83 10.92
C ASN A 6 -16.42 3.76 10.08
N GLY A 7 -17.73 3.51 10.13
CA GLY A 7 -18.75 4.35 9.48
C GLY A 7 -18.92 4.19 7.98
N ILE A 8 -18.18 3.28 7.33
CA ILE A 8 -18.29 3.00 5.89
C ILE A 8 -18.41 1.50 5.61
N THR A 9 -18.81 1.15 4.38
CA THR A 9 -18.83 -0.23 3.90
C THR A 9 -17.55 -0.55 3.16
N PHE A 10 -16.77 -1.51 3.67
CA PHE A 10 -15.56 -2.01 3.03
C PHE A 10 -15.88 -3.16 2.08
N ASN A 11 -15.17 -3.17 0.94
CA ASN A 11 -15.01 -4.35 0.11
C ASN A 11 -13.72 -5.07 0.53
N TYR A 12 -13.83 -6.39 0.73
CA TYR A 12 -12.71 -7.22 1.12
C TYR A 12 -12.82 -8.64 0.57
N ASP A 13 -11.72 -9.36 0.62
CA ASP A 13 -11.61 -10.77 0.27
C ASP A 13 -10.73 -11.51 1.27
N ILE A 14 -11.11 -12.75 1.58
CA ILE A 14 -10.35 -13.63 2.47
C ILE A 14 -10.07 -14.95 1.72
N ALA A 15 -8.79 -15.36 1.75
CA ALA A 15 -8.33 -16.62 1.18
C ALA A 15 -7.44 -17.37 2.16
N GLY A 16 -7.30 -18.68 1.98
CA GLY A 16 -6.42 -19.53 2.78
C GLY A 16 -7.10 -20.18 3.97
N PRO A 17 -6.40 -21.12 4.68
CA PRO A 17 -6.95 -21.94 5.75
C PRO A 17 -7.31 -21.11 6.98
N ASP A 18 -8.39 -21.47 7.68
CA ASP A 18 -8.86 -20.78 8.89
C ASP A 18 -7.84 -20.80 10.04
N SER A 19 -7.02 -21.83 10.11
CA SER A 19 -6.01 -22.01 11.16
C SER A 19 -4.66 -21.35 10.86
N ALA A 20 -4.46 -20.82 9.65
CA ALA A 20 -3.19 -20.21 9.26
C ALA A 20 -3.02 -18.80 9.86
N PRO A 21 -1.79 -18.31 10.05
CA PRO A 21 -1.55 -16.95 10.51
C PRO A 21 -2.07 -15.94 9.50
N TRP A 22 -2.60 -14.82 10.00
CA TRP A 22 -3.15 -13.76 9.15
C TRP A 22 -2.05 -12.95 8.47
N LEU A 23 -2.28 -12.65 7.19
CA LEU A 23 -1.50 -11.69 6.39
C LEU A 23 -2.46 -10.69 5.75
N ALA A 24 -2.34 -9.42 6.11
CA ALA A 24 -3.13 -8.34 5.55
C ALA A 24 -2.35 -7.60 4.45
N PHE A 25 -2.97 -7.45 3.28
CA PHE A 25 -2.44 -6.69 2.15
C PHE A 25 -3.15 -5.35 2.00
N SER A 26 -2.38 -4.27 1.85
CA SER A 26 -2.88 -2.91 1.69
C SER A 26 -2.39 -2.26 0.40
N ASN A 27 -3.32 -1.76 -0.40
CA ASN A 27 -3.07 -1.28 -1.75
C ASN A 27 -2.43 0.12 -1.82
N SER A 28 -1.82 0.44 -2.97
CA SER A 28 -1.38 1.78 -3.32
C SER A 28 -2.55 2.71 -3.63
N LEU A 29 -2.32 4.04 -3.62
CA LEU A 29 -3.29 5.03 -4.12
C LEU A 29 -3.67 4.69 -5.57
N ALA A 30 -4.94 4.86 -5.91
CA ALA A 30 -5.49 4.60 -7.24
C ALA A 30 -5.33 3.15 -7.74
N THR A 31 -5.14 2.20 -6.81
CA THR A 31 -5.25 0.77 -7.06
C THR A 31 -6.33 0.15 -6.16
N ASN A 32 -6.53 -1.15 -6.20
CA ASN A 32 -7.48 -1.86 -5.36
C ASN A 32 -6.94 -3.24 -4.94
N LEU A 33 -7.73 -4.02 -4.22
CA LEU A 33 -7.33 -5.33 -3.70
C LEU A 33 -6.78 -6.29 -4.77
N HIS A 34 -7.14 -6.10 -6.05
CA HIS A 34 -6.68 -6.93 -7.15
C HIS A 34 -5.21 -6.71 -7.55
N MET A 35 -4.55 -5.67 -7.04
CA MET A 35 -3.09 -5.57 -7.22
C MET A 35 -2.34 -6.71 -6.52
N TRP A 36 -3.00 -7.42 -5.60
CA TRP A 36 -2.45 -8.50 -4.79
C TRP A 36 -2.86 -9.91 -5.26
N ASP A 37 -3.51 -10.05 -6.45
CA ASP A 37 -4.05 -11.34 -6.90
C ASP A 37 -2.98 -12.42 -6.97
N GLN A 38 -1.78 -12.09 -7.50
CA GLN A 38 -0.68 -13.05 -7.61
C GLN A 38 -0.17 -13.47 -6.23
N GLN A 39 0.15 -12.50 -5.35
CA GLN A 39 0.65 -12.80 -4.00
C GLN A 39 -0.36 -13.62 -3.19
N ALA A 40 -1.64 -13.29 -3.33
CA ALA A 40 -2.70 -14.04 -2.64
C ALA A 40 -2.81 -15.47 -3.17
N ALA A 41 -2.72 -15.69 -4.48
CA ALA A 41 -2.74 -17.03 -5.06
C ALA A 41 -1.54 -17.88 -4.62
N ASP A 42 -0.35 -17.27 -4.55
CA ASP A 42 0.90 -17.97 -4.24
C ASP A 42 1.09 -18.25 -2.74
N LEU A 43 0.42 -17.51 -1.86
CA LEU A 43 0.61 -17.57 -0.40
C LEU A 43 -0.59 -18.14 0.37
N ASN A 44 -1.73 -18.39 -0.29
CA ASN A 44 -2.98 -18.81 0.37
C ASN A 44 -2.94 -20.23 0.95
N ASN A 45 -1.90 -21.00 0.69
CA ASN A 45 -1.68 -22.30 1.31
C ASN A 45 -0.97 -22.21 2.68
N ALA A 46 -0.28 -21.08 2.95
CA ALA A 46 0.51 -20.85 4.15
C ALA A 46 -0.09 -19.79 5.09
N PHE A 47 -0.89 -18.86 4.55
CA PHE A 47 -1.47 -17.74 5.29
C PHE A 47 -2.97 -17.65 5.09
N ARG A 48 -3.67 -17.16 6.11
CA ARG A 48 -5.01 -16.64 5.96
C ARG A 48 -4.91 -15.18 5.52
N ILE A 49 -5.26 -14.90 4.30
CA ILE A 49 -4.96 -13.63 3.63
C ILE A 49 -6.20 -12.73 3.68
N LEU A 50 -6.05 -11.53 4.24
CA LEU A 50 -6.99 -10.43 4.07
C LEU A 50 -6.50 -9.50 2.96
N ARG A 51 -7.32 -9.29 1.94
CA ARG A 51 -7.19 -8.19 0.97
C ARG A 51 -8.41 -7.30 1.09
N TYR A 52 -8.23 -6.00 1.05
CA TYR A 52 -9.34 -5.06 1.12
C TYR A 52 -9.06 -3.85 0.23
N ASP A 53 -10.12 -3.22 -0.22
CA ASP A 53 -10.01 -1.92 -0.86
C ASP A 53 -9.94 -0.86 0.23
N GLN A 54 -8.88 -0.03 0.25
CA GLN A 54 -8.81 1.08 1.19
C GLN A 54 -9.98 2.06 0.98
N ARG A 55 -10.31 2.85 1.98
CA ARG A 55 -11.32 3.93 1.89
C ARG A 55 -11.18 4.69 0.57
N GLY A 56 -12.27 4.80 -0.17
CA GLY A 56 -12.29 5.53 -1.43
C GLY A 56 -11.68 4.82 -2.63
N HIS A 57 -11.38 3.51 -2.53
CA HIS A 57 -10.82 2.71 -3.61
C HIS A 57 -11.71 1.50 -3.93
N GLY A 58 -11.56 1.01 -5.16
CA GLY A 58 -12.25 -0.18 -5.64
C GLY A 58 -13.76 -0.11 -5.39
N GLN A 59 -14.27 -1.03 -4.58
CA GLN A 59 -15.68 -1.11 -4.21
C GLN A 59 -15.97 -0.67 -2.76
N THR A 60 -14.98 -0.15 -2.04
CA THR A 60 -15.16 0.47 -0.71
C THR A 60 -15.75 1.86 -0.87
N GLU A 61 -16.61 2.27 0.05
CA GLU A 61 -17.23 3.59 0.03
C GLU A 61 -16.20 4.72 -0.02
N ALA A 62 -16.53 5.78 -0.76
CA ALA A 62 -15.68 6.95 -1.00
C ALA A 62 -16.36 8.23 -0.49
N PRO A 63 -16.45 8.45 0.83
CA PRO A 63 -17.00 9.70 1.37
C PRO A 63 -16.27 10.92 0.82
N ALA A 64 -16.99 12.01 0.61
CA ALA A 64 -16.36 13.26 0.22
C ALA A 64 -15.51 13.84 1.35
N GLY A 65 -14.43 14.56 1.00
CA GLY A 65 -13.57 15.26 1.93
C GLY A 65 -12.10 14.85 1.85
N ARG A 66 -11.30 15.49 2.67
CA ARG A 66 -9.87 15.16 2.83
C ARG A 66 -9.73 14.11 3.93
N TYR A 67 -8.99 13.03 3.66
CA TYR A 67 -8.71 12.03 4.68
C TYR A 67 -7.36 12.31 5.35
N THR A 68 -7.14 11.67 6.47
CA THR A 68 -5.86 11.65 7.19
C THR A 68 -5.39 10.21 7.36
N PHE A 69 -4.10 10.00 7.63
CA PHE A 69 -3.64 8.66 7.98
C PHE A 69 -4.27 8.15 9.29
N ASP A 70 -4.66 9.03 10.21
CA ASP A 70 -5.41 8.61 11.39
C ASP A 70 -6.74 7.96 11.02
N THR A 71 -7.43 8.50 10.01
CA THR A 71 -8.64 7.90 9.46
C THR A 71 -8.35 6.53 8.82
N LEU A 72 -7.30 6.44 7.98
CA LEU A 72 -6.94 5.19 7.29
C LEU A 72 -6.45 4.10 8.26
N ILE A 73 -5.75 4.48 9.32
CA ILE A 73 -5.32 3.59 10.40
C ILE A 73 -6.54 3.07 11.17
N ALA A 74 -7.44 3.97 11.57
CA ALA A 74 -8.68 3.59 12.26
C ALA A 74 -9.56 2.67 11.41
N ASP A 75 -9.58 2.86 10.09
CA ASP A 75 -10.28 1.99 9.14
C ASP A 75 -9.75 0.54 9.18
N VAL A 76 -8.43 0.37 9.17
CA VAL A 76 -7.82 -0.97 9.23
C VAL A 76 -8.12 -1.66 10.56
N ILE A 77 -7.97 -0.95 11.67
CA ILE A 77 -8.26 -1.53 13.00
C ILE A 77 -9.73 -1.92 13.11
N ALA A 78 -10.65 -1.05 12.72
CA ALA A 78 -12.08 -1.34 12.75
C ALA A 78 -12.47 -2.50 11.80
N LEU A 79 -11.83 -2.60 10.62
CA LEU A 79 -12.02 -3.72 9.71
C LEU A 79 -11.52 -5.03 10.32
N MET A 80 -10.32 -5.03 10.91
CA MET A 80 -9.78 -6.20 11.62
C MET A 80 -10.70 -6.63 12.77
N ASP A 81 -11.19 -5.68 13.56
CA ASP A 81 -12.12 -5.96 14.68
C ASP A 81 -13.45 -6.57 14.19
N ALA A 82 -14.03 -5.98 13.14
CA ALA A 82 -15.28 -6.49 12.54
C ALA A 82 -15.12 -7.90 11.94
N LEU A 83 -13.92 -8.28 11.53
CA LEU A 83 -13.58 -9.61 11.01
C LEU A 83 -13.05 -10.59 12.08
N GLY A 84 -12.92 -10.16 13.35
CA GLY A 84 -12.39 -10.98 14.44
C GLY A 84 -10.89 -11.23 14.33
N ILE A 85 -10.15 -10.42 13.57
CA ILE A 85 -8.70 -10.55 13.38
C ILE A 85 -7.97 -9.82 14.52
N ARG A 86 -7.46 -10.59 15.46
CA ARG A 86 -6.77 -10.03 16.62
C ARG A 86 -5.37 -9.53 16.28
N ARG A 87 -4.63 -10.26 15.42
CA ARG A 87 -3.26 -9.97 15.04
C ARG A 87 -2.97 -10.49 13.63
N ALA A 88 -2.12 -9.78 12.87
CA ALA A 88 -1.75 -10.15 11.50
C ALA A 88 -0.32 -9.74 11.17
N HIS A 89 0.29 -10.38 10.18
CA HIS A 89 1.38 -9.80 9.42
C HIS A 89 0.80 -8.71 8.50
N TRP A 90 1.61 -7.74 8.16
CA TRP A 90 1.24 -6.64 7.26
C TRP A 90 2.15 -6.56 6.05
N CYS A 91 1.57 -6.33 4.89
CA CYS A 91 2.30 -5.97 3.68
C CYS A 91 1.56 -4.83 2.95
N GLY A 92 2.24 -3.71 2.74
CA GLY A 92 1.66 -2.54 2.07
C GLY A 92 2.62 -1.89 1.09
N VAL A 93 2.10 -1.46 -0.07
CA VAL A 93 2.83 -0.71 -1.09
C VAL A 93 2.39 0.75 -1.07
N SER A 94 3.32 1.70 -1.13
CA SER A 94 3.05 3.13 -1.27
C SER A 94 2.14 3.65 -0.15
N MET A 95 0.89 4.00 -0.42
CA MET A 95 -0.09 4.40 0.59
C MET A 95 -0.31 3.31 1.64
N GLY A 96 -0.34 2.04 1.25
CA GLY A 96 -0.41 0.89 2.16
C GLY A 96 0.82 0.76 3.05
N CYS A 97 1.99 1.13 2.54
CA CYS A 97 3.23 1.22 3.33
C CYS A 97 3.12 2.31 4.41
N ALA A 98 2.73 3.52 4.04
CA ALA A 98 2.54 4.62 5.00
C ALA A 98 1.47 4.27 6.05
N THR A 99 0.36 3.63 5.65
CA THR A 99 -0.65 3.10 6.58
C THR A 99 -0.02 2.11 7.56
N GLY A 100 0.82 1.17 7.06
CA GLY A 100 1.55 0.20 7.88
C GLY A 100 2.50 0.83 8.89
N MET A 101 3.23 1.88 8.50
CA MET A 101 4.08 2.64 9.42
C MET A 101 3.26 3.24 10.57
N GLY A 102 2.13 3.86 10.25
CA GLY A 102 1.24 4.41 11.28
C GLY A 102 0.60 3.34 12.15
N LEU A 103 0.23 2.19 11.58
CA LEU A 103 -0.35 1.06 12.31
C LEU A 103 0.63 0.51 13.35
N VAL A 104 1.87 0.22 12.96
CA VAL A 104 2.86 -0.37 13.89
C VAL A 104 3.28 0.61 14.99
N GLN A 105 3.17 1.91 14.76
CA GLN A 105 3.44 2.94 15.78
C GLN A 105 2.29 3.11 16.78
N LYS A 106 1.03 3.03 16.30
CA LYS A 106 -0.16 3.33 17.12
C LYS A 106 -0.81 2.08 17.73
N HIS A 107 -0.68 0.93 17.07
CA HIS A 107 -1.29 -0.34 17.44
C HIS A 107 -0.30 -1.51 17.32
N PRO A 108 0.91 -1.41 17.94
CA PRO A 108 1.95 -2.41 17.81
C PRO A 108 1.48 -3.83 18.16
N GLU A 109 0.61 -3.97 19.15
CA GLU A 109 0.07 -5.25 19.60
C GLU A 109 -0.77 -6.00 18.56
N ARG A 110 -1.19 -5.32 17.49
CA ARG A 110 -2.04 -5.87 16.43
C ARG A 110 -1.26 -6.50 15.29
N PHE A 111 0.06 -6.36 15.29
CA PHE A 111 0.90 -6.82 14.18
C PHE A 111 2.04 -7.71 14.65
N ASP A 112 2.49 -8.63 13.77
CA ASP A 112 3.62 -9.53 14.01
C ASP A 112 4.86 -9.07 13.23
N LYS A 113 4.81 -9.11 11.91
CA LYS A 113 5.89 -8.70 11.01
C LYS A 113 5.35 -7.67 10.02
N MET A 114 6.19 -6.72 9.65
CA MET A 114 5.83 -5.62 8.76
C MET A 114 6.65 -5.68 7.47
N VAL A 115 5.97 -5.71 6.32
CA VAL A 115 6.59 -5.54 5.01
C VAL A 115 6.12 -4.22 4.44
N LEU A 116 7.06 -3.28 4.29
CA LEU A 116 6.82 -1.88 3.97
C LEU A 116 7.50 -1.54 2.63
N CYS A 117 6.71 -1.18 1.61
CA CYS A 117 7.21 -1.06 0.24
C CYS A 117 6.94 0.32 -0.36
N ASP A 118 7.96 0.87 -1.04
CA ASP A 118 7.84 2.01 -1.96
C ASP A 118 7.22 3.29 -1.36
N ASN A 119 7.59 3.67 -0.12
CA ASN A 119 7.16 4.93 0.50
C ASN A 119 8.26 5.54 1.39
N PRO A 120 8.53 6.86 1.31
CA PRO A 120 9.62 7.51 2.04
C PRO A 120 9.33 7.74 3.53
N GLY A 121 8.15 7.36 4.03
CA GLY A 121 7.72 7.53 5.42
C GLY A 121 7.33 8.96 5.81
N ARG A 122 7.50 9.92 4.91
CA ARG A 122 7.13 11.33 5.14
C ARG A 122 6.80 12.07 3.86
N SER A 123 6.04 13.15 3.98
CA SER A 123 5.82 14.13 2.92
C SER A 123 6.68 15.37 3.16
N SER A 124 7.41 15.84 2.13
CA SER A 124 8.08 17.13 2.13
C SER A 124 7.12 18.25 1.71
N PRO A 125 7.47 19.53 1.93
CA PRO A 125 6.68 20.65 1.41
C PRO A 125 6.46 20.58 -0.12
N GLU A 126 7.47 20.15 -0.87
CA GLU A 126 7.40 19.97 -2.33
C GLU A 126 6.46 18.83 -2.70
N THR A 127 6.54 17.71 -1.96
CA THR A 127 5.63 16.57 -2.15
C THR A 127 4.19 16.96 -1.82
N ARG A 128 3.96 17.73 -0.75
CA ARG A 128 2.64 18.27 -0.41
C ARG A 128 2.08 19.12 -1.54
N LYS A 129 2.88 20.05 -2.09
CA LYS A 129 2.49 20.88 -3.21
C LYS A 129 2.12 20.05 -4.44
N ALA A 130 2.93 19.05 -4.78
CA ALA A 130 2.65 18.16 -5.89
C ALA A 130 1.33 17.37 -5.69
N TRP A 131 1.00 16.96 -4.47
CA TRP A 131 -0.30 16.34 -4.18
C TRP A 131 -1.47 17.31 -4.34
N GLU A 132 -1.35 18.57 -3.90
CA GLU A 132 -2.39 19.60 -4.12
C GLU A 132 -2.64 19.85 -5.61
N GLU A 133 -1.59 19.91 -6.42
CA GLU A 133 -1.70 20.05 -7.88
C GLU A 133 -2.43 18.85 -8.49
N ARG A 134 -2.13 17.61 -8.06
CA ARG A 134 -2.82 16.41 -8.52
C ARG A 134 -4.29 16.36 -8.07
N ILE A 135 -4.58 16.83 -6.86
CA ILE A 135 -5.97 16.98 -6.36
C ILE A 135 -6.74 17.95 -7.30
N ALA A 136 -6.16 19.10 -7.65
CA ALA A 136 -6.78 20.06 -8.54
C ALA A 136 -7.04 19.47 -9.95
N ILE A 137 -6.11 18.67 -10.47
CA ILE A 137 -6.30 17.96 -11.75
C ILE A 137 -7.47 16.96 -11.64
N ALA A 138 -7.52 16.17 -10.57
CA ALA A 138 -8.59 15.19 -10.34
C ALA A 138 -9.97 15.88 -10.21
N GLN A 139 -10.04 17.01 -9.52
CA GLN A 139 -11.27 17.79 -9.38
C GLN A 139 -11.80 18.31 -10.73
N LYS A 140 -10.90 18.72 -11.62
CA LYS A 140 -11.26 19.32 -12.91
C LYS A 140 -11.55 18.29 -14.00
N GLY A 141 -10.74 17.22 -14.08
CA GLY A 141 -10.74 16.30 -15.22
C GLY A 141 -10.95 14.82 -14.82
N GLY A 142 -11.17 14.53 -13.54
CA GLY A 142 -11.32 13.16 -13.04
C GLY A 142 -10.06 12.32 -13.17
N MET A 143 -10.21 11.02 -12.96
CA MET A 143 -9.10 10.08 -13.05
C MET A 143 -8.47 9.96 -14.45
N PRO A 144 -9.21 10.11 -15.56
CA PRO A 144 -8.61 10.12 -16.90
C PRO A 144 -7.52 11.17 -17.08
N ALA A 145 -7.67 12.37 -16.48
CA ALA A 145 -6.68 13.44 -16.56
C ALA A 145 -5.36 13.12 -15.83
N LEU A 146 -5.39 12.16 -14.92
CA LEU A 146 -4.23 11.73 -14.14
C LEU A 146 -3.56 10.46 -14.67
N LEU A 147 -4.21 9.71 -15.57
CA LEU A 147 -3.78 8.38 -15.98
C LEU A 147 -2.34 8.38 -16.47
N GLU A 148 -2.05 9.13 -17.52
CA GLU A 148 -0.75 9.10 -18.17
C GLU A 148 0.37 9.53 -17.22
N SER A 149 0.19 10.65 -16.51
CA SER A 149 1.17 11.16 -15.56
C SER A 149 1.39 10.21 -14.36
N THR A 150 0.40 9.40 -14.01
CA THR A 150 0.52 8.38 -12.96
C THR A 150 1.31 7.18 -13.48
N MET A 151 1.01 6.71 -14.69
CA MET A 151 1.75 5.60 -15.31
C MET A 151 3.22 5.94 -15.48
N GLN A 152 3.54 7.13 -15.99
CA GLN A 152 4.93 7.60 -16.16
C GLN A 152 5.69 7.76 -14.84
N ARG A 153 5.00 8.09 -13.77
CA ARG A 153 5.60 8.18 -12.43
C ARG A 153 5.87 6.81 -11.81
N TRP A 154 5.04 5.82 -12.13
CA TRP A 154 5.11 4.50 -11.51
C TRP A 154 6.01 3.51 -12.24
N PHE A 155 6.14 3.66 -13.54
CA PHE A 155 6.86 2.69 -14.37
C PHE A 155 7.95 3.32 -15.20
N PRO A 156 9.09 2.64 -15.35
CA PRO A 156 10.16 3.11 -16.22
C PRO A 156 9.73 3.10 -17.70
N PRO A 157 10.32 3.96 -18.54
CA PRO A 157 9.94 4.08 -19.95
C PRO A 157 10.00 2.77 -20.72
N GLU A 158 10.96 1.90 -20.42
CA GLU A 158 11.10 0.58 -21.04
C GLU A 158 9.92 -0.34 -20.70
N THR A 159 9.42 -0.33 -19.45
CA THR A 159 8.24 -1.08 -19.05
C THR A 159 6.99 -0.56 -19.75
N LEU A 160 6.82 0.77 -19.81
CA LEU A 160 5.69 1.39 -20.52
C LEU A 160 5.70 1.04 -22.00
N LYS A 161 6.88 1.04 -22.63
CA LYS A 161 7.04 0.66 -24.06
C LYS A 161 6.76 -0.82 -24.30
N ALA A 162 7.22 -1.70 -23.43
CA ALA A 162 6.97 -3.14 -23.51
C ALA A 162 5.50 -3.51 -23.28
N ASN A 163 4.79 -2.65 -22.53
CA ASN A 163 3.36 -2.77 -22.21
C ASN A 163 2.94 -4.17 -21.75
N PRO A 164 3.55 -4.74 -20.71
CA PRO A 164 3.16 -6.06 -20.21
C PRO A 164 1.71 -6.05 -19.67
N PRO A 165 1.01 -7.19 -19.64
CA PRO A 165 -0.43 -7.28 -19.34
C PRO A 165 -0.86 -6.65 -18.02
N HIS A 166 0.00 -6.62 -17.00
CA HIS A 166 -0.33 -6.01 -15.72
C HIS A 166 -0.55 -4.49 -15.81
N LEU A 167 0.04 -3.80 -16.80
CA LEU A 167 -0.17 -2.35 -16.99
C LEU A 167 -1.62 -2.04 -17.37
N ASP A 168 -2.28 -2.87 -18.16
CA ASP A 168 -3.70 -2.66 -18.51
C ASP A 168 -4.59 -2.81 -17.26
N LYS A 169 -4.29 -3.78 -16.41
CA LYS A 169 -4.97 -3.93 -15.12
C LYS A 169 -4.79 -2.68 -14.23
N ILE A 170 -3.59 -2.13 -14.18
CA ILE A 170 -3.29 -0.92 -13.41
C ILE A 170 -4.03 0.30 -14.01
N ARG A 171 -4.03 0.48 -15.34
CA ARG A 171 -4.80 1.55 -16.00
C ARG A 171 -6.28 1.49 -15.62
N GLN A 172 -6.87 0.29 -15.64
CA GLN A 172 -8.26 0.09 -15.24
C GLN A 172 -8.51 0.44 -13.76
N MET A 173 -7.60 0.05 -12.86
CA MET A 173 -7.70 0.43 -11.45
C MET A 173 -7.64 1.94 -11.26
N ILE A 174 -6.70 2.62 -11.93
CA ILE A 174 -6.59 4.09 -11.89
C ILE A 174 -7.90 4.72 -12.37
N LEU A 175 -8.39 4.33 -13.54
CA LEU A 175 -9.59 4.91 -14.15
C LEU A 175 -10.87 4.66 -13.35
N SER A 176 -10.97 3.52 -12.66
CA SER A 176 -12.12 3.15 -11.85
C SER A 176 -12.09 3.69 -10.41
N THR A 177 -10.99 4.31 -10.00
CA THR A 177 -10.88 4.90 -8.65
C THR A 177 -11.85 6.06 -8.49
N PRO A 178 -12.73 6.08 -7.47
CA PRO A 178 -13.60 7.22 -7.19
C PRO A 178 -12.80 8.50 -6.95
N VAL A 179 -13.17 9.58 -7.63
CA VAL A 179 -12.48 10.88 -7.53
C VAL A 179 -12.42 11.38 -6.08
N ASN A 180 -13.52 11.26 -5.32
CA ASN A 180 -13.53 11.63 -3.91
C ASN A 180 -12.50 10.83 -3.08
N GLY A 181 -12.38 9.54 -3.36
CA GLY A 181 -11.39 8.68 -2.70
C GLY A 181 -9.97 9.07 -3.04
N TYR A 182 -9.70 9.31 -4.34
CA TYR A 182 -8.40 9.81 -4.78
C TYR A 182 -8.01 11.12 -4.09
N ILE A 183 -8.93 12.11 -4.05
CA ILE A 183 -8.72 13.41 -3.40
C ILE A 183 -8.44 13.22 -1.90
N GLY A 184 -9.31 12.45 -1.23
CA GLY A 184 -9.18 12.21 0.20
C GLY A 184 -7.85 11.58 0.59
N CYS A 185 -7.45 10.52 -0.11
CA CYS A 185 -6.20 9.81 0.15
C CYS A 185 -4.95 10.61 -0.30
N SER A 186 -5.03 11.38 -1.39
CA SER A 186 -3.95 12.28 -1.81
C SER A 186 -3.66 13.35 -0.75
N ALA A 187 -4.70 13.85 -0.08
CA ALA A 187 -4.54 14.78 1.04
C ALA A 187 -3.78 14.13 2.20
N ALA A 188 -4.11 12.88 2.57
CA ALA A 188 -3.37 12.14 3.59
C ALA A 188 -1.90 11.95 3.19
N LEU A 189 -1.62 11.57 1.94
CA LEU A 189 -0.25 11.43 1.43
C LEU A 189 0.52 12.75 1.39
N GLY A 190 -0.16 13.88 1.23
CA GLY A 190 0.43 15.21 1.31
C GLY A 190 0.80 15.65 2.74
N ASP A 191 0.27 14.97 3.77
CA ASP A 191 0.39 15.43 5.16
C ASP A 191 0.67 14.28 6.12
N HIS A 192 1.83 13.62 5.98
CA HIS A 192 2.27 12.58 6.92
C HIS A 192 3.75 12.68 7.21
N ASP A 193 4.13 12.28 8.43
CA ASP A 193 5.50 12.04 8.84
C ASP A 193 5.53 10.95 9.92
N PHE A 194 5.82 9.71 9.49
CA PHE A 194 6.01 8.56 10.37
C PHE A 194 7.48 8.28 10.67
N ARG A 195 8.39 8.91 9.93
CA ARG A 195 9.81 8.61 9.99
C ARG A 195 10.43 8.80 11.38
N PRO A 196 10.11 9.86 12.16
CA PRO A 196 10.75 10.07 13.46
C PRO A 196 10.55 8.96 14.47
N LEU A 197 9.46 8.18 14.35
CA LEU A 197 9.15 7.08 15.27
C LEU A 197 9.54 5.70 14.74
N MET A 198 9.90 5.57 13.45
CA MET A 198 10.30 4.27 12.90
C MET A 198 11.50 3.63 13.61
N PRO A 199 12.55 4.35 14.05
CA PRO A 199 13.66 3.77 14.80
C PRO A 199 13.27 3.13 16.14
N GLN A 200 12.06 3.42 16.64
CA GLN A 200 11.55 2.88 17.91
C GLN A 200 10.73 1.59 17.73
N VAL A 201 10.41 1.22 16.49
CA VAL A 201 9.63 0.02 16.17
C VAL A 201 10.42 -1.24 16.59
N LYS A 202 9.74 -2.16 17.31
CA LYS A 202 10.35 -3.40 17.82
C LYS A 202 10.00 -4.64 17.01
N HIS A 203 9.13 -4.48 16.02
CA HIS A 203 8.71 -5.56 15.14
C HIS A 203 9.79 -5.88 14.12
N PRO A 204 9.87 -7.14 13.65
CA PRO A 204 10.63 -7.44 12.45
C PRO A 204 10.06 -6.65 11.27
N VAL A 205 10.92 -5.90 10.57
CA VAL A 205 10.56 -5.08 9.41
C VAL A 205 11.39 -5.50 8.21
N LEU A 206 10.72 -5.75 7.09
CA LEU A 206 11.32 -5.82 5.77
C LEU A 206 10.90 -4.58 4.97
N TYR A 207 11.88 -3.76 4.61
CA TYR A 207 11.69 -2.70 3.63
C TYR A 207 11.95 -3.24 2.22
N MET A 208 11.07 -2.93 1.27
CA MET A 208 11.28 -3.28 -0.14
C MET A 208 11.06 -2.07 -1.04
N SER A 209 11.79 -2.00 -2.15
CA SER A 209 11.56 -0.97 -3.16
C SER A 209 11.92 -1.46 -4.55
N GLY A 210 11.22 -0.94 -5.55
CA GLY A 210 11.64 -1.09 -6.94
C GLY A 210 12.94 -0.33 -7.21
N GLU A 211 13.86 -0.95 -7.96
CA GLU A 211 15.13 -0.32 -8.35
C GLU A 211 14.92 1.00 -9.12
N LYS A 212 13.88 1.04 -9.95
CA LYS A 212 13.55 2.20 -10.80
C LYS A 212 12.70 3.26 -10.08
N ASP A 213 12.25 2.99 -8.86
CA ASP A 213 11.62 3.98 -7.98
C ASP A 213 12.68 4.67 -7.09
N ALA A 214 13.68 5.25 -7.74
CA ALA A 214 14.96 5.64 -7.14
C ALA A 214 14.82 6.53 -5.88
N ASN A 215 13.88 7.48 -5.85
CA ASN A 215 13.69 8.36 -4.70
C ASN A 215 13.16 7.60 -3.48
N ASN A 216 12.21 6.67 -3.69
CA ASN A 216 11.69 5.84 -2.62
C ASN A 216 12.73 4.80 -2.19
N ALA A 217 13.48 4.21 -3.13
CA ALA A 217 14.55 3.25 -2.82
C ALA A 217 15.60 3.87 -1.88
N ALA A 218 16.07 5.08 -2.17
CA ALA A 218 17.04 5.78 -1.32
C ALA A 218 16.45 6.09 0.08
N ALA A 219 15.19 6.54 0.13
CA ALA A 219 14.53 6.85 1.40
C ALA A 219 14.28 5.59 2.25
N MET A 220 13.89 4.48 1.63
CA MET A 220 13.66 3.21 2.32
C MET A 220 14.97 2.60 2.84
N LYS A 221 16.06 2.70 2.06
CA LYS A 221 17.39 2.30 2.53
C LYS A 221 17.81 3.12 3.75
N ALA A 222 17.59 4.44 3.73
CA ALA A 222 17.89 5.30 4.88
C ALA A 222 17.06 4.92 6.13
N MET A 223 15.77 4.57 5.97
CA MET A 223 14.95 4.08 7.09
C MET A 223 15.44 2.73 7.63
N GLN A 224 15.92 1.85 6.76
CA GLN A 224 16.52 0.58 7.20
C GLN A 224 17.79 0.82 8.01
N ASP A 225 18.65 1.75 7.59
CA ASP A 225 19.86 2.10 8.33
C ASP A 225 19.57 2.69 9.72
N GLU A 226 18.41 3.37 9.87
CA GLU A 226 17.93 3.94 11.13
C GLU A 226 17.22 2.93 12.05
N LEU A 227 16.86 1.72 11.56
CA LEU A 227 16.16 0.68 12.32
C LEU A 227 17.00 -0.60 12.40
N PRO A 228 17.85 -0.77 13.44
CA PRO A 228 18.69 -1.96 13.61
C PRO A 228 17.87 -3.25 13.62
N GLY A 229 18.34 -4.27 12.89
CA GLY A 229 17.66 -5.56 12.76
C GLY A 229 16.59 -5.63 11.68
N SER A 230 16.23 -4.50 11.04
CA SER A 230 15.39 -4.53 9.85
C SER A 230 16.17 -5.01 8.62
N GLN A 231 15.42 -5.51 7.64
CA GLN A 231 15.97 -5.97 6.36
C GLN A 231 15.60 -4.99 5.24
N TYR A 232 16.39 -4.98 4.17
CA TYR A 232 16.10 -4.19 2.96
C TYR A 232 16.36 -5.01 1.70
N LEU A 233 15.42 -4.97 0.78
CA LEU A 233 15.50 -5.62 -0.52
C LEU A 233 15.14 -4.65 -1.65
N VAL A 234 16.00 -4.54 -2.65
CA VAL A 234 15.71 -3.87 -3.92
C VAL A 234 15.26 -4.92 -4.93
N LEU A 235 14.16 -4.64 -5.63
CA LEU A 235 13.62 -5.48 -6.70
C LEU A 235 14.14 -4.97 -8.06
N PRO A 236 15.07 -5.70 -8.70
CA PRO A 236 15.68 -5.27 -9.95
C PRO A 236 14.66 -5.01 -11.05
N GLY A 237 14.80 -3.91 -11.76
CA GLY A 237 13.93 -3.53 -12.87
C GLY A 237 12.53 -3.04 -12.49
N ALA A 238 12.09 -3.21 -11.24
CA ALA A 238 10.77 -2.79 -10.80
C ALA A 238 10.66 -1.27 -10.64
N GLY A 239 9.50 -0.71 -11.00
CA GLY A 239 9.08 0.64 -10.66
C GLY A 239 8.35 0.72 -9.31
N HIS A 240 7.45 1.69 -9.18
CA HIS A 240 6.73 2.01 -7.93
C HIS A 240 5.69 0.95 -7.50
N ILE A 241 5.14 0.19 -8.41
CA ILE A 241 4.20 -0.91 -8.09
C ILE A 241 4.97 -2.24 -8.16
N SER A 242 5.95 -2.34 -7.28
CA SER A 242 7.00 -3.37 -7.33
C SER A 242 6.47 -4.80 -7.23
N ASN A 243 5.36 -5.02 -6.51
CA ASN A 243 4.70 -6.32 -6.39
C ASN A 243 4.06 -6.80 -7.70
N MET A 244 3.70 -5.91 -8.62
CA MET A 244 3.14 -6.26 -9.92
C MET A 244 4.22 -6.29 -11.02
N ASP A 245 5.27 -5.49 -10.89
CA ASP A 245 6.40 -5.48 -11.83
C ASP A 245 7.29 -6.72 -11.68
N GLN A 246 7.54 -7.15 -10.44
CA GLN A 246 8.38 -8.31 -10.12
C GLN A 246 7.66 -9.29 -9.19
N PRO A 247 6.50 -9.86 -9.61
CA PRO A 247 5.62 -10.61 -8.72
C PRO A 247 6.28 -11.85 -8.11
N VAL A 248 7.12 -12.56 -8.86
CA VAL A 248 7.80 -13.78 -8.39
C VAL A 248 8.82 -13.44 -7.31
N MET A 249 9.70 -12.47 -7.55
CA MET A 249 10.72 -12.07 -6.58
C MET A 249 10.09 -11.44 -5.34
N PHE A 250 9.07 -10.60 -5.52
CA PHE A 250 8.32 -10.01 -4.42
C PHE A 250 7.68 -11.07 -3.53
N THR A 251 6.99 -12.05 -4.13
CA THR A 251 6.33 -13.14 -3.39
C THR A 251 7.34 -14.03 -2.66
N GLN A 252 8.49 -14.32 -3.28
CA GLN A 252 9.54 -15.10 -2.63
C GLN A 252 10.11 -14.37 -1.42
N ALA A 253 10.40 -13.06 -1.54
CA ALA A 253 10.87 -12.25 -0.42
C ALA A 253 9.87 -12.20 0.73
N LEU A 254 8.56 -12.08 0.44
CA LEU A 254 7.51 -12.19 1.44
C LEU A 254 7.55 -13.52 2.17
N ARG A 255 7.59 -14.63 1.41
CA ARG A 255 7.61 -15.99 1.97
C ARG A 255 8.79 -16.20 2.90
N ASP A 256 9.99 -15.82 2.46
CA ASP A 256 11.22 -16.01 3.23
C ASP A 256 11.21 -15.19 4.52
N PHE A 257 10.80 -13.92 4.44
CA PHE A 257 10.74 -13.06 5.60
C PHE A 257 9.65 -13.47 6.60
N LEU A 258 8.47 -13.87 6.11
CA LEU A 258 7.37 -14.24 6.99
C LEU A 258 7.57 -15.60 7.66
N ALA A 259 8.29 -16.53 7.01
CA ALA A 259 8.60 -17.85 7.56
C ALA A 259 9.75 -17.84 8.60
N ALA A 260 10.69 -16.88 8.51
CA ALA A 260 11.81 -16.73 9.46
C ALA A 260 11.34 -16.35 10.86
#